data_7e845f02c6c6e721d085198215289279
#
_entry.id   7e845f02c6c6e721d085198215289279
#
_cell.length_a   1.000
_cell.length_b   1.000
_cell.length_c   1.000
_cell.angle_alpha   90.00
_cell.angle_beta   90.00
_cell.angle_gamma   90.00
#
_symmetry.space_group_name_H-M   'P 1'
#
loop_
_entity.id
_entity.type
_entity.pdbx_description
1 polymer ?
#
loop_
_entity_poly.entity_id
_entity_poly.type
_entity_poly.pdbx_seq_one_letter_code
_entity_poly.pdbx_strand_id
1 'polypeptide(L)'
;MIAERIPHLGLVAHIVGIRRDFLDTLLVAGQVAVVAPLARDEQGIVCNVNADDAAAGIAAGVGARQLVLMTDVDGVRNAAGEKLSTMTADEAERLIADGTIKGGMVPKIRAALAAVNWPGAEAVIADSSDPHALSRALDDPTFGTRITAARRASEAPAGTA
;
A
#
# COMPACT_ATOMS: atom_id res chain seq x y z
N MET A 1 1.71 -15.22 -6.04
CA MET A 1 0.82 -14.19 -6.61
C MET A 1 0.25 -14.72 -7.91
N ILE A 2 -1.02 -14.43 -8.16
CA ILE A 2 -1.75 -14.73 -9.40
C ILE A 2 -1.95 -13.42 -10.12
N ALA A 3 -1.74 -13.40 -11.43
CA ALA A 3 -1.75 -12.19 -12.23
C ALA A 3 -2.54 -12.34 -13.53
N GLU A 4 -3.01 -11.22 -14.04
CA GLU A 4 -3.57 -11.07 -15.37
C GLU A 4 -2.68 -10.15 -16.20
N ARG A 5 -2.28 -10.60 -17.39
CA ARG A 5 -1.40 -9.81 -18.26
C ARG A 5 -2.10 -8.57 -18.79
N ILE A 6 -1.36 -7.47 -18.81
CA ILE A 6 -1.84 -6.23 -19.42
C ILE A 6 -1.66 -6.35 -20.94
N PRO A 7 -2.75 -6.27 -21.73
CA PRO A 7 -2.65 -6.35 -23.17
C PRO A 7 -1.63 -5.35 -23.72
N HIS A 8 -0.84 -5.79 -24.70
CA HIS A 8 0.20 -5.01 -25.40
C HIS A 8 1.45 -4.64 -24.59
N LEU A 9 1.56 -5.03 -23.30
CA LEU A 9 2.76 -4.83 -22.47
C LEU A 9 3.62 -6.09 -22.29
N GLY A 10 3.46 -7.09 -23.14
CA GLY A 10 4.25 -8.32 -23.12
C GLY A 10 4.03 -9.12 -21.82
N LEU A 11 5.09 -9.27 -21.02
CA LEU A 11 5.05 -10.01 -19.74
C LEU A 11 4.81 -9.10 -18.53
N VAL A 12 4.18 -7.94 -18.73
CA VAL A 12 3.73 -7.08 -17.63
C VAL A 12 2.29 -7.46 -17.25
N ALA A 13 2.02 -7.54 -15.95
CA ALA A 13 0.73 -7.96 -15.43
C ALA A 13 0.35 -7.17 -14.17
N HIS A 14 -0.93 -7.18 -13.82
CA HIS A 14 -1.44 -6.73 -12.53
C HIS A 14 -1.87 -7.93 -11.68
N ILE A 15 -1.89 -7.77 -10.36
CA ILE A 15 -2.27 -8.83 -9.43
C ILE A 15 -3.79 -8.96 -9.39
N VAL A 16 -4.27 -10.19 -9.51
CA VAL A 16 -5.69 -10.55 -9.35
C VAL A 16 -5.92 -11.47 -8.15
N GLY A 17 -4.86 -12.00 -7.52
CA GLY A 17 -4.99 -12.85 -6.34
C GLY A 17 -3.68 -13.19 -5.64
N ILE A 18 -3.81 -13.58 -4.38
CA ILE A 18 -2.70 -14.00 -3.51
C ILE A 18 -2.97 -15.41 -2.99
N ARG A 19 -1.94 -16.27 -3.02
CA ARG A 19 -1.93 -17.57 -2.35
C ARG A 19 -1.66 -17.35 -0.86
N ARG A 20 -2.69 -16.98 -0.11
CA ARG A 20 -2.61 -16.68 1.31
C ARG A 20 -2.14 -17.88 2.13
N ASP A 21 -2.63 -19.07 1.84
CA ASP A 21 -2.28 -20.35 2.48
C ASP A 21 -0.76 -20.54 2.58
N PHE A 22 -0.06 -20.24 1.50
CA PHE A 22 1.41 -20.35 1.45
C PHE A 22 2.11 -19.30 2.34
N LEU A 23 1.64 -18.05 2.30
CA LEU A 23 2.21 -16.98 3.13
C LEU A 23 1.93 -17.23 4.62
N ASP A 24 0.71 -17.63 4.98
CA ASP A 24 0.35 -17.95 6.36
C ASP A 24 1.23 -19.07 6.92
N THR A 25 1.56 -20.09 6.12
CA THR A 25 2.48 -21.16 6.53
C THR A 25 3.86 -20.61 6.94
N LEU A 26 4.42 -19.69 6.17
CA LEU A 26 5.71 -19.07 6.48
C LEU A 26 5.63 -18.18 7.71
N LEU A 27 4.59 -17.35 7.81
CA LEU A 27 4.40 -16.40 8.91
C LEU A 27 4.16 -17.11 10.24
N VAL A 28 3.34 -18.18 10.26
CA VAL A 28 3.10 -18.99 11.46
C VAL A 28 4.39 -19.71 11.91
N ALA A 29 5.26 -20.07 10.97
CA ALA A 29 6.58 -20.62 11.27
C ALA A 29 7.60 -19.56 11.74
N GLY A 30 7.18 -18.29 11.95
CA GLY A 30 8.05 -17.19 12.39
C GLY A 30 9.03 -16.70 11.30
N GLN A 31 8.79 -17.03 10.03
CA GLN A 31 9.66 -16.63 8.93
C GLN A 31 9.29 -15.24 8.41
N VAL A 32 10.28 -14.51 7.94
CA VAL A 32 10.10 -13.29 7.16
C VAL A 32 10.08 -13.66 5.68
N ALA A 33 8.92 -13.46 5.03
CA ALA A 33 8.77 -13.73 3.61
C ALA A 33 9.35 -12.59 2.76
N VAL A 34 10.42 -12.84 2.03
CA VAL A 34 10.95 -11.91 1.01
C VAL A 34 10.39 -12.31 -0.35
N VAL A 35 9.59 -11.43 -0.96
CA VAL A 35 8.82 -11.73 -2.16
C VAL A 35 9.26 -10.83 -3.32
N ALA A 36 9.69 -11.43 -4.43
CA ALA A 36 9.94 -10.69 -5.67
C ALA A 36 8.60 -10.27 -6.32
N PRO A 37 8.54 -9.14 -7.04
CA PRO A 37 7.34 -8.66 -7.72
C PRO A 37 7.09 -9.44 -9.02
N LEU A 38 7.01 -10.75 -8.91
CA LEU A 38 6.75 -11.71 -9.99
C LEU A 38 5.50 -12.52 -9.66
N ALA A 39 4.64 -12.68 -10.65
CA ALA A 39 3.42 -13.46 -10.51
C ALA A 39 3.25 -14.44 -11.69
N ARG A 40 2.32 -15.39 -11.57
CA ARG A 40 1.98 -16.30 -12.67
C ARG A 40 0.59 -15.96 -13.20
N ASP A 41 0.47 -15.93 -14.51
CA ASP A 41 -0.84 -15.86 -15.16
C ASP A 41 -1.56 -17.24 -15.16
N GLU A 42 -2.76 -17.26 -15.72
CA GLU A 42 -3.57 -18.50 -15.81
C GLU A 42 -2.89 -19.62 -16.63
N GLN A 43 -2.00 -19.25 -17.55
CA GLN A 43 -1.22 -20.21 -18.35
C GLN A 43 0.05 -20.66 -17.63
N GLY A 44 0.32 -20.16 -16.40
CA GLY A 44 1.53 -20.45 -15.63
C GLY A 44 2.76 -19.67 -16.06
N ILE A 45 2.62 -18.69 -16.95
CA ILE A 45 3.72 -17.86 -17.44
C ILE A 45 4.08 -16.85 -16.34
N VAL A 46 5.38 -16.69 -16.08
CA VAL A 46 5.88 -15.70 -15.12
C VAL A 46 5.84 -14.30 -15.72
N CYS A 47 5.19 -13.40 -15.00
CA CYS A 47 4.99 -12.01 -15.40
C CYS A 47 5.62 -11.06 -14.38
N ASN A 48 6.09 -9.91 -14.84
CA ASN A 48 6.51 -8.80 -14.02
C ASN A 48 5.30 -8.02 -13.52
N VAL A 49 5.31 -7.67 -12.22
CA VAL A 49 4.29 -6.84 -11.59
C VAL A 49 4.97 -5.60 -11.01
N ASN A 50 4.29 -4.46 -11.00
CA ASN A 50 4.78 -3.29 -10.28
C ASN A 50 4.97 -3.65 -8.79
N ALA A 51 6.09 -3.24 -8.19
CA ALA A 51 6.44 -3.62 -6.82
C ALA A 51 5.48 -3.04 -5.77
N ASP A 52 4.99 -1.82 -5.98
CA ASP A 52 4.00 -1.19 -5.09
C ASP A 52 2.66 -1.94 -5.15
N ASP A 53 2.23 -2.34 -6.37
CA ASP A 53 1.01 -3.15 -6.56
C ASP A 53 1.16 -4.55 -5.95
N ALA A 54 2.35 -5.16 -6.08
CA ALA A 54 2.65 -6.45 -5.47
C ALA A 54 2.55 -6.37 -3.94
N ALA A 55 3.15 -5.33 -3.35
CA ALA A 55 3.11 -5.11 -1.90
C ALA A 55 1.68 -4.86 -1.41
N ALA A 56 0.92 -4.02 -2.10
CA ALA A 56 -0.48 -3.74 -1.78
C ALA A 56 -1.36 -4.99 -1.89
N GLY A 57 -1.21 -5.76 -2.97
CA GLY A 57 -1.94 -7.02 -3.16
C GLY A 57 -1.64 -8.06 -2.07
N ILE A 58 -0.37 -8.18 -1.65
CA ILE A 58 0.03 -9.05 -0.53
C ILE A 58 -0.58 -8.54 0.76
N ALA A 59 -0.44 -7.25 1.08
CA ALA A 59 -0.97 -6.65 2.30
C ALA A 59 -2.49 -6.87 2.42
N ALA A 60 -3.22 -6.62 1.36
CA ALA A 60 -4.66 -6.88 1.29
C ALA A 60 -4.99 -8.38 1.43
N GLY A 61 -4.26 -9.24 0.74
CA GLY A 61 -4.49 -10.69 0.72
C GLY A 61 -4.25 -11.38 2.07
N VAL A 62 -3.28 -10.92 2.85
CA VAL A 62 -3.00 -11.46 4.19
C VAL A 62 -3.73 -10.71 5.32
N GLY A 63 -4.36 -9.57 5.01
CA GLY A 63 -4.98 -8.71 6.02
C GLY A 63 -3.95 -8.01 6.90
N ALA A 64 -2.87 -7.50 6.30
CA ALA A 64 -1.82 -6.81 7.04
C ALA A 64 -2.36 -5.52 7.66
N ARG A 65 -1.99 -5.25 8.92
CA ARG A 65 -2.38 -4.00 9.59
C ARG A 65 -1.66 -2.78 9.02
N GLN A 66 -0.44 -2.98 8.55
CA GLN A 66 0.39 -1.90 8.02
C GLN A 66 1.06 -2.32 6.72
N LEU A 67 1.09 -1.40 5.75
CA LEU A 67 1.93 -1.46 4.55
C LEU A 67 2.91 -0.28 4.61
N VAL A 68 4.21 -0.53 4.52
CA VAL A 68 5.21 0.53 4.40
C VAL A 68 5.77 0.57 2.99
N LEU A 69 5.52 1.66 2.28
CA LEU A 69 6.07 1.94 0.95
C LEU A 69 7.28 2.85 1.11
N MET A 70 8.45 2.27 0.99
CA MET A 70 9.72 3.01 1.09
C MET A 70 10.08 3.63 -0.26
N THR A 71 10.48 4.90 -0.25
CA THR A 71 10.73 5.71 -1.44
C THR A 71 11.89 6.68 -1.22
N ASP A 72 12.16 7.55 -2.17
CA ASP A 72 13.20 8.58 -2.14
C ASP A 72 12.70 9.96 -1.65
N VAL A 73 11.47 10.02 -1.13
CA VAL A 73 10.89 11.24 -0.56
C VAL A 73 10.36 11.00 0.85
N ASP A 74 10.32 12.06 1.65
CA ASP A 74 9.96 12.03 3.07
C ASP A 74 8.45 11.91 3.35
N GLY A 75 7.62 11.81 2.29
CA GLY A 75 6.18 11.70 2.36
C GLY A 75 5.47 12.48 1.26
N VAL A 76 4.15 12.61 1.40
CA VAL A 76 3.27 13.33 0.46
C VAL A 76 3.20 14.80 0.86
N ARG A 77 3.17 15.70 -0.14
CA ARG A 77 3.07 17.15 0.09
C ARG A 77 1.73 17.69 -0.42
N ASN A 78 1.22 18.70 0.30
CA ASN A 78 0.06 19.48 -0.14
C ASN A 78 0.44 20.50 -1.22
N ALA A 79 -0.53 21.28 -1.69
CA ALA A 79 -0.31 22.32 -2.70
C ALA A 79 0.63 23.48 -2.24
N ALA A 80 0.78 23.68 -0.92
CA ALA A 80 1.72 24.64 -0.35
C ALA A 80 3.15 24.07 -0.21
N GLY A 81 3.37 22.79 -0.59
CA GLY A 81 4.65 22.11 -0.45
C GLY A 81 4.94 21.56 0.95
N GLU A 82 4.00 21.64 1.87
CA GLU A 82 4.13 21.13 3.23
C GLU A 82 3.87 19.63 3.27
N LYS A 83 4.67 18.89 4.05
CA LYS A 83 4.49 17.45 4.24
C LYS A 83 3.21 17.17 5.03
N LEU A 84 2.40 16.27 4.51
CA LEU A 84 1.23 15.74 5.21
C LEU A 84 1.68 14.57 6.10
N SER A 85 1.47 14.65 7.41
CA SER A 85 1.74 13.54 8.32
C SER A 85 0.68 12.42 8.21
N THR A 86 -0.56 12.82 7.93
CA THR A 86 -1.70 11.91 7.76
C THR A 86 -2.55 12.32 6.56
N MET A 87 -3.22 11.36 5.94
CA MET A 87 -4.12 11.58 4.83
C MET A 87 -5.20 10.50 4.81
N THR A 88 -6.45 10.87 4.58
CA THR A 88 -7.54 9.92 4.34
C THR A 88 -7.58 9.48 2.88
N ALA A 89 -8.30 8.38 2.59
CA ALA A 89 -8.50 7.93 1.22
C ALA A 89 -9.19 9.01 0.35
N ASP A 90 -10.21 9.68 0.89
CA ASP A 90 -10.93 10.74 0.17
C ASP A 90 -10.04 11.96 -0.12
N GLU A 91 -9.17 12.30 0.82
CA GLU A 91 -8.19 13.38 0.62
C GLU A 91 -7.16 13.03 -0.43
N ALA A 92 -6.66 11.80 -0.43
CA ALA A 92 -5.73 11.30 -1.44
C ALA A 92 -6.33 11.38 -2.86
N GLU A 93 -7.56 10.90 -3.04
CA GLU A 93 -8.25 10.97 -4.33
C GLU A 93 -8.47 12.42 -4.79
N ARG A 94 -8.82 13.32 -3.89
CA ARG A 94 -8.98 14.74 -4.21
C ARG A 94 -7.65 15.36 -4.65
N LEU A 95 -6.54 15.10 -3.94
CA LEU A 95 -5.22 15.63 -4.27
C LEU A 95 -4.64 15.06 -5.58
N ILE A 96 -5.07 13.85 -5.96
CA ILE A 96 -4.77 13.29 -7.29
C ILE A 96 -5.61 14.01 -8.36
N ALA A 97 -6.92 14.19 -8.11
CA ALA A 97 -7.83 14.79 -9.07
C ALA A 97 -7.50 16.26 -9.39
N ASP A 98 -7.04 17.04 -8.41
CA ASP A 98 -6.65 18.43 -8.57
C ASP A 98 -5.20 18.61 -9.09
N GLY A 99 -4.46 17.51 -9.26
CA GLY A 99 -3.08 17.51 -9.78
C GLY A 99 -2.00 17.92 -8.78
N THR A 100 -2.32 18.06 -7.49
CA THR A 100 -1.34 18.28 -6.42
C THR A 100 -0.43 17.05 -6.31
N ILE A 101 -1.01 15.84 -6.29
CA ILE A 101 -0.26 14.58 -6.39
C ILE A 101 -0.16 14.20 -7.86
N LYS A 102 1.07 14.04 -8.37
CA LYS A 102 1.35 13.76 -9.78
C LYS A 102 2.55 12.85 -9.98
N GLY A 103 2.77 12.42 -11.22
CA GLY A 103 3.95 11.62 -11.61
C GLY A 103 4.01 10.29 -10.87
N GLY A 104 5.22 9.89 -10.45
CA GLY A 104 5.49 8.63 -9.77
C GLY A 104 4.83 8.45 -8.41
N MET A 105 4.32 9.54 -7.79
CA MET A 105 3.61 9.45 -6.51
C MET A 105 2.19 8.88 -6.69
N VAL A 106 1.53 9.09 -7.83
CA VAL A 106 0.17 8.59 -8.08
C VAL A 106 0.07 7.07 -7.95
N PRO A 107 0.91 6.25 -8.61
CA PRO A 107 0.86 4.79 -8.42
C PRO A 107 1.13 4.36 -6.98
N LYS A 108 2.04 5.02 -6.23
CA LYS A 108 2.27 4.71 -4.80
C LYS A 108 1.04 4.98 -3.94
N ILE A 109 0.39 6.12 -4.14
CA ILE A 109 -0.87 6.43 -3.44
C ILE A 109 -1.95 5.42 -3.80
N ARG A 110 -2.09 5.03 -5.07
CA ARG A 110 -3.05 4.01 -5.51
C ARG A 110 -2.79 2.66 -4.83
N ALA A 111 -1.53 2.23 -4.74
CA ALA A 111 -1.15 1.02 -4.02
C ALA A 111 -1.46 1.13 -2.52
N ALA A 112 -1.14 2.27 -1.88
CA ALA A 112 -1.48 2.52 -0.48
C ALA A 112 -2.99 2.43 -0.24
N LEU A 113 -3.82 3.05 -1.10
CA LEU A 113 -5.28 3.00 -1.02
C LEU A 113 -5.83 1.58 -1.18
N ALA A 114 -5.25 0.79 -2.08
CA ALA A 114 -5.64 -0.62 -2.25
C ALA A 114 -5.34 -1.47 -1.01
N ALA A 115 -4.30 -1.11 -0.25
CA ALA A 115 -3.92 -1.82 0.97
C ALA A 115 -4.77 -1.46 2.20
N VAL A 116 -5.43 -0.28 2.23
CA VAL A 116 -6.18 0.20 3.41
C VAL A 116 -7.69 0.04 3.26
N ASN A 117 -8.14 -1.05 2.66
CA ASN A 117 -9.56 -1.28 2.36
C ASN A 117 -10.35 -1.93 3.49
N TRP A 118 -9.80 -2.09 4.69
CA TRP A 118 -10.50 -2.62 5.88
C TRP A 118 -10.23 -1.76 7.12
N PRO A 119 -11.10 -1.83 8.13
CA PRO A 119 -10.95 -1.04 9.36
C PRO A 119 -9.64 -1.34 10.09
N GLY A 120 -8.91 -0.29 10.46
CA GLY A 120 -7.66 -0.40 11.20
C GLY A 120 -6.41 -0.68 10.35
N ALA A 121 -6.55 -0.82 9.02
CA ALA A 121 -5.41 -0.87 8.12
C ALA A 121 -4.87 0.54 7.87
N GLU A 122 -3.55 0.65 7.79
CA GLU A 122 -2.86 1.87 7.39
C GLU A 122 -1.74 1.58 6.39
N ALA A 123 -1.42 2.55 5.55
CA ALA A 123 -0.23 2.53 4.72
C ALA A 123 0.65 3.74 5.04
N VAL A 124 1.96 3.55 5.03
CA VAL A 124 2.94 4.61 5.30
C VAL A 124 3.83 4.78 4.08
N ILE A 125 3.94 6.00 3.57
CA ILE A 125 4.91 6.37 2.54
C ILE A 125 6.04 7.11 3.24
N ALA A 126 7.28 6.58 3.16
CA ALA A 126 8.40 7.05 3.94
C ALA A 126 9.73 7.02 3.17
N ASP A 127 10.65 7.89 3.57
CA ASP A 127 12.00 7.96 3.01
C ASP A 127 12.82 6.71 3.39
N SER A 128 13.39 6.07 2.37
CA SER A 128 14.26 4.89 2.51
C SER A 128 15.72 5.22 2.81
N SER A 129 16.12 6.49 2.78
CA SER A 129 17.50 6.89 3.02
C SER A 129 17.93 6.79 4.50
N ASP A 130 16.96 6.80 5.44
CA ASP A 130 17.20 6.60 6.86
C ASP A 130 17.44 5.09 7.14
N PRO A 131 18.59 4.69 7.73
CA PRO A 131 18.85 3.29 8.10
C PRO A 131 17.80 2.69 9.04
N HIS A 132 17.06 3.52 9.77
CA HIS A 132 16.00 3.14 10.69
C HIS A 132 14.60 3.40 10.13
N ALA A 133 14.47 3.67 8.82
CA ALA A 133 13.21 4.05 8.19
C ALA A 133 12.06 3.09 8.50
N LEU A 134 12.31 1.77 8.45
CA LEU A 134 11.26 0.79 8.71
C LEU A 134 10.76 0.84 10.15
N SER A 135 11.65 0.82 11.15
CA SER A 135 11.24 0.92 12.56
C SER A 135 10.56 2.25 12.85
N ARG A 136 11.07 3.35 12.29
CA ARG A 136 10.42 4.65 12.44
C ARG A 136 9.04 4.71 11.79
N ALA A 137 8.87 4.14 10.60
CA ALA A 137 7.55 4.07 9.95
C ALA A 137 6.53 3.26 10.77
N LEU A 138 6.98 2.28 11.56
CA LEU A 138 6.12 1.48 12.43
C LEU A 138 5.78 2.20 13.75
N ASP A 139 6.76 2.90 14.36
CA ASP A 139 6.67 3.39 15.74
C ASP A 139 6.45 4.90 15.86
N ASP A 140 6.90 5.71 14.88
CA ASP A 140 6.81 7.17 14.89
C ASP A 140 5.67 7.66 14.00
N PRO A 141 4.56 8.18 14.57
CA PRO A 141 3.41 8.63 13.79
C PRO A 141 3.70 9.88 12.93
N THR A 142 4.85 10.54 13.13
CA THR A 142 5.25 11.74 12.36
C THR A 142 6.20 11.41 11.21
N PHE A 143 6.70 10.18 11.16
CA PHE A 143 7.61 9.72 10.11
C PHE A 143 6.83 9.29 8.86
N GLY A 144 7.11 9.94 7.74
CA GLY A 144 6.41 9.70 6.48
C GLY A 144 5.02 10.34 6.42
N THR A 145 4.19 9.80 5.54
CA THR A 145 2.75 10.12 5.42
C THR A 145 1.93 8.86 5.65
N ARG A 146 1.04 8.88 6.65
CA ARG A 146 0.11 7.78 6.94
C ARG A 146 -1.18 7.95 6.18
N ILE A 147 -1.60 6.91 5.48
CA ILE A 147 -2.84 6.85 4.74
C ILE A 147 -3.75 5.83 5.43
N THR A 148 -4.98 6.24 5.75
CA THR A 148 -5.97 5.40 6.40
C THR A 148 -7.23 5.32 5.55
N ALA A 149 -8.02 4.25 5.73
CA ALA A 149 -9.35 4.17 5.16
C ALA A 149 -10.17 5.41 5.57
N ALA A 150 -11.03 5.90 4.70
CA ALA A 150 -11.99 6.94 5.07
C ALA A 150 -12.78 6.46 6.29
N ARG A 151 -12.92 7.30 7.31
CA ARG A 151 -13.80 7.02 8.44
C ARG A 151 -15.22 6.85 7.88
N ARG A 152 -15.77 5.63 7.89
CA ARG A 152 -17.20 5.47 7.67
C ARG A 152 -17.91 6.30 8.74
N ALA A 153 -18.75 7.24 8.32
CA ALA A 153 -19.53 8.13 9.21
C ALA A 153 -20.63 7.39 10.00
N SER A 154 -20.39 6.14 10.45
CA SER A 154 -21.39 5.27 11.08
C SER A 154 -20.97 4.62 12.40
N GLU A 155 -19.95 5.16 13.10
CA GLU A 155 -19.69 4.78 14.49
C GLU A 155 -19.63 6.03 15.38
N ALA A 156 -20.75 6.77 15.43
CA ALA A 156 -21.06 7.54 16.62
C ALA A 156 -21.40 6.52 17.73
N PRO A 157 -20.77 6.55 18.91
CA PRO A 157 -21.22 5.72 20.02
C PRO A 157 -22.69 6.05 20.30
N ALA A 158 -23.53 5.01 20.28
CA ALA A 158 -24.93 5.14 20.73
C ALA A 158 -24.89 5.72 22.14
N GLY A 159 -25.39 6.94 22.27
CA GLY A 159 -25.49 7.63 23.54
C GLY A 159 -26.28 6.76 24.50
N THR A 160 -25.68 6.42 25.61
CA THR A 160 -26.34 5.91 26.78
C THR A 160 -27.28 7.02 27.31
N ALA A 161 -28.58 6.79 27.17
CA ALA A 161 -29.61 7.47 27.94
C ALA A 161 -29.83 6.73 29.23
#